data_483b5c4305b288a2acd56f48302de0c5
#
_entry.id   483b5c4305b288a2acd56f48302de0c5
#
_cell.length_a   1.000
_cell.length_b   1.000
_cell.length_c   1.000
_cell.angle_alpha   90.00
_cell.angle_beta   90.00
_cell.angle_gamma   90.00
#
_symmetry.space_group_name_H-M   'P 1'
#
loop_
_entity.id
_entity.type
_entity.pdbx_description
1 polymer ?
#
loop_
_entity_poly.entity_id
_entity_poly.type
_entity_poly.pdbx_seq_one_letter_code
_entity_poly.pdbx_strand_id
1 'polypeptide(L)'
;MAETSAEKTEQPTSRHLRKAREDGQVARSIELPAAAVTIGAMVLLYFIGSAWIARVSALFAKGFQFDRKTLDQPGLLATTFMHALGENFLLILPVLALTLVVAVLASGATGGFLFAIKSVAPNYEKINPLSGFSRIFGTRSMVELGKAILKFSLVATVLWLLVSRQVDELMALGQMSLEPALAAAGMMIGESAMWLSLSLLIIAMIDVPYQRFSFNKRMMMTKQQVKDEMKDMEGRPEVKAAIRARQREMANARMIQKVKDADVVITNPEHFAVALSYDPTGDGAPILLAKGSDHMAARIREEAQLHGIEMFAAPPLARALYFTTKEDQPIPESLYLAVAQVIAYVFSLADVRPGTAPMPKPTPKVPASMLFDADGKLASHSTA
;
A
#
# COMPACT_ATOMS: atom_id res chain seq x y z
N MET A 1 8.21 24.62 9.99
CA MET A 1 9.26 23.65 10.30
C MET A 1 10.26 23.69 9.17
N ALA A 2 11.49 24.07 9.42
CA ALA A 2 12.54 24.14 8.42
C ALA A 2 12.84 22.71 7.93
N GLU A 3 12.48 22.38 6.69
CA GLU A 3 12.99 21.20 6.03
C GLU A 3 14.49 21.40 5.88
N THR A 4 15.24 20.67 6.66
CA THR A 4 16.68 20.56 6.55
C THR A 4 16.97 20.18 5.09
N SER A 5 17.76 20.99 4.41
CA SER A 5 18.21 20.81 3.01
C SER A 5 19.19 19.62 2.89
N ALA A 6 18.82 18.47 3.43
CA ALA A 6 19.55 17.24 3.24
C ALA A 6 19.38 16.82 1.78
N GLU A 7 20.48 16.67 1.04
CA GLU A 7 20.48 16.26 -0.36
C GLU A 7 19.74 14.92 -0.51
N LYS A 8 18.79 14.89 -1.44
CA LYS A 8 18.04 13.69 -1.81
C LYS A 8 18.91 12.82 -2.72
N THR A 9 19.65 11.90 -2.13
CA THR A 9 20.63 11.05 -2.83
C THR A 9 20.20 9.60 -2.95
N GLU A 10 19.23 9.18 -2.14
CA GLU A 10 18.80 7.77 -2.08
C GLU A 10 17.67 7.48 -3.08
N GLN A 11 17.68 6.26 -3.62
CA GLN A 11 16.62 5.80 -4.50
C GLN A 11 15.29 5.69 -3.74
N PRO A 12 14.16 6.00 -4.41
CA PRO A 12 12.85 5.88 -3.78
C PRO A 12 12.52 4.42 -3.44
N THR A 13 11.95 4.20 -2.27
CA THR A 13 11.44 2.89 -1.87
C THR A 13 10.20 2.51 -2.70
N SER A 14 9.91 1.21 -2.78
CA SER A 14 8.69 0.71 -3.46
C SER A 14 7.40 1.28 -2.84
N ARG A 15 7.40 1.50 -1.52
CA ARG A 15 6.28 2.11 -0.81
C ARG A 15 6.10 3.59 -1.20
N HIS A 16 7.20 4.34 -1.26
CA HIS A 16 7.18 5.74 -1.68
C HIS A 16 6.64 5.89 -3.10
N LEU A 17 7.10 5.04 -4.04
CA LEU A 17 6.60 5.03 -5.42
C LEU A 17 5.12 4.64 -5.50
N ARG A 18 4.67 3.67 -4.68
CA ARG A 18 3.25 3.29 -4.62
C ARG A 18 2.39 4.44 -4.11
N LYS A 19 2.81 5.11 -3.03
CA LYS A 19 2.11 6.27 -2.49
C LYS A 19 2.04 7.42 -3.50
N ALA A 20 3.15 7.72 -4.18
CA ALA A 20 3.18 8.70 -5.27
C ALA A 20 2.18 8.34 -6.38
N ARG A 21 2.08 7.05 -6.72
CA ARG A 21 1.12 6.55 -7.69
C ARG A 21 -0.33 6.71 -7.22
N GLU A 22 -0.63 6.39 -5.96
CA GLU A 22 -1.94 6.60 -5.33
C GLU A 22 -2.34 8.09 -5.31
N ASP A 23 -1.37 8.99 -5.15
CA ASP A 23 -1.56 10.44 -5.20
C ASP A 23 -1.59 11.00 -6.65
N GLY A 24 -1.59 10.13 -7.68
CA GLY A 24 -1.68 10.51 -9.08
C GLY A 24 -0.38 11.00 -9.71
N GLN A 25 0.75 10.86 -9.02
CA GLN A 25 2.05 11.27 -9.51
C GLN A 25 2.74 10.14 -10.28
N VAL A 26 2.86 10.30 -11.60
CA VAL A 26 3.54 9.36 -12.48
C VAL A 26 4.37 10.11 -13.52
N ALA A 27 5.34 9.41 -14.12
CA ALA A 27 6.06 9.95 -15.27
C ALA A 27 5.11 10.02 -16.48
N ARG A 28 4.79 11.21 -16.95
CA ARG A 28 3.96 11.41 -18.14
C ARG A 28 4.69 12.28 -19.15
N SER A 29 4.71 11.83 -20.41
CA SER A 29 5.04 12.65 -21.57
C SER A 29 3.74 13.12 -22.20
N ILE A 30 3.67 14.39 -22.56
CA ILE A 30 2.58 14.97 -23.35
C ILE A 30 2.87 14.80 -24.83
N GLU A 31 4.14 14.72 -25.19
CA GLU A 31 4.61 14.65 -26.58
C GLU A 31 4.31 13.28 -27.21
N LEU A 32 4.42 12.21 -26.43
CA LEU A 32 4.21 10.85 -26.95
C LEU A 32 2.77 10.62 -27.46
N PRO A 33 1.69 10.96 -26.74
CA PRO A 33 0.34 10.85 -27.28
C PRO A 33 0.12 11.73 -28.51
N ALA A 34 0.63 12.96 -28.51
CA ALA A 34 0.51 13.86 -29.63
C ALA A 34 1.18 13.29 -30.88
N ALA A 35 2.43 12.84 -30.78
CA ALA A 35 3.14 12.19 -31.89
C ALA A 35 2.44 10.92 -32.35
N ALA A 36 2.03 10.04 -31.43
CA ALA A 36 1.38 8.79 -31.75
C ALA A 36 0.05 8.97 -32.48
N VAL A 37 -0.79 9.91 -32.04
CA VAL A 37 -2.08 10.22 -32.68
C VAL A 37 -1.84 10.78 -34.09
N THR A 38 -0.90 11.72 -34.24
CA THR A 38 -0.60 12.33 -35.54
C THR A 38 -0.07 11.30 -36.53
N ILE A 39 0.90 10.48 -36.09
CA ILE A 39 1.45 9.40 -36.93
C ILE A 39 0.38 8.36 -37.26
N GLY A 40 -0.40 7.93 -36.27
CA GLY A 40 -1.48 6.97 -36.47
C GLY A 40 -2.51 7.46 -37.49
N ALA A 41 -2.88 8.74 -37.42
CA ALA A 41 -3.76 9.36 -38.40
C ALA A 41 -3.13 9.42 -39.82
N MET A 42 -1.84 9.79 -39.91
CA MET A 42 -1.14 9.83 -41.20
C MET A 42 -0.97 8.45 -41.82
N VAL A 43 -0.63 7.44 -41.04
CA VAL A 43 -0.55 6.05 -41.48
C VAL A 43 -1.92 5.55 -42.00
N LEU A 44 -2.99 5.85 -41.24
CA LEU A 44 -4.33 5.50 -41.68
C LEU A 44 -4.66 6.17 -43.03
N LEU A 45 -4.45 7.47 -43.12
CA LEU A 45 -4.73 8.22 -44.36
C LEU A 45 -3.86 7.75 -45.52
N TYR A 46 -2.63 7.30 -45.30
CA TYR A 46 -1.81 6.71 -46.34
C TYR A 46 -2.42 5.43 -46.92
N PHE A 47 -2.95 4.53 -46.08
CA PHE A 47 -3.52 3.27 -46.53
C PHE A 47 -4.93 3.40 -47.13
N ILE A 48 -5.78 4.26 -46.57
CA ILE A 48 -7.18 4.38 -46.99
C ILE A 48 -7.50 5.67 -47.76
N GLY A 49 -6.52 6.58 -47.88
CA GLY A 49 -6.73 7.93 -48.38
C GLY A 49 -7.32 7.99 -49.76
N SER A 50 -6.87 7.17 -50.71
CA SER A 50 -7.44 7.12 -52.08
C SER A 50 -8.92 6.68 -52.10
N ALA A 51 -9.25 5.65 -51.35
CA ALA A 51 -10.64 5.18 -51.21
C ALA A 51 -11.50 6.22 -50.46
N TRP A 52 -10.91 6.89 -49.50
CA TRP A 52 -11.56 7.93 -48.70
C TRP A 52 -11.87 9.18 -49.54
N ILE A 53 -10.90 9.67 -50.31
CA ILE A 53 -11.09 10.77 -51.28
C ILE A 53 -12.19 10.45 -52.30
N ALA A 54 -12.18 9.25 -52.87
CA ALA A 54 -13.21 8.83 -53.80
C ALA A 54 -14.63 8.88 -53.16
N ARG A 55 -14.76 8.41 -51.90
CA ARG A 55 -16.04 8.49 -51.16
C ARG A 55 -16.44 9.91 -50.85
N VAL A 56 -15.51 10.74 -50.39
CA VAL A 56 -15.77 12.17 -50.12
C VAL A 56 -16.26 12.87 -51.38
N SER A 57 -15.56 12.66 -52.52
CA SER A 57 -15.95 13.23 -53.83
C SER A 57 -17.34 12.78 -54.27
N ALA A 58 -17.66 11.52 -54.09
CA ALA A 58 -19.00 10.97 -54.41
C ALA A 58 -20.10 11.57 -53.53
N LEU A 59 -19.84 11.70 -52.20
CA LEU A 59 -20.78 12.34 -51.27
C LEU A 59 -21.00 13.83 -51.60
N PHE A 60 -19.87 14.51 -51.92
CA PHE A 60 -19.93 15.91 -52.31
C PHE A 60 -20.75 16.11 -53.61
N ALA A 61 -20.48 15.29 -54.66
CA ALA A 61 -21.23 15.31 -55.89
C ALA A 61 -22.74 15.01 -55.69
N LYS A 62 -23.07 14.05 -54.83
CA LYS A 62 -24.44 13.73 -54.42
C LYS A 62 -25.13 14.88 -53.72
N GLY A 63 -24.40 15.68 -52.95
CA GLY A 63 -24.93 16.84 -52.24
C GLY A 63 -25.40 17.99 -53.19
N PHE A 64 -24.95 18.02 -54.45
CA PHE A 64 -25.40 18.93 -55.47
C PHE A 64 -26.50 18.37 -56.40
N GLN A 65 -26.86 17.11 -56.21
CA GLN A 65 -27.95 16.49 -56.99
C GLN A 65 -29.27 16.63 -56.23
N PHE A 66 -30.09 17.57 -56.65
CA PHE A 66 -31.41 17.79 -56.08
C PHE A 66 -32.48 17.20 -57.01
N ASP A 67 -33.30 16.28 -56.50
CA ASP A 67 -34.49 15.79 -57.17
C ASP A 67 -35.66 16.77 -56.89
N ARG A 68 -36.44 17.09 -57.90
CA ARG A 68 -37.60 17.97 -57.80
C ARG A 68 -38.57 17.53 -56.71
N LYS A 69 -38.75 16.23 -56.51
CA LYS A 69 -39.60 15.67 -55.44
C LYS A 69 -39.13 16.05 -54.04
N THR A 70 -37.81 16.13 -53.85
CA THR A 70 -37.19 16.50 -52.57
C THR A 70 -37.41 18.00 -52.25
N LEU A 71 -37.45 18.81 -53.30
CA LEU A 71 -37.71 20.26 -53.18
C LEU A 71 -39.18 20.60 -52.89
N ASP A 72 -40.10 19.81 -53.51
CA ASP A 72 -41.55 20.04 -53.41
C ASP A 72 -42.15 19.53 -52.08
N GLN A 73 -41.40 18.70 -51.32
CA GLN A 73 -41.84 18.10 -50.06
C GLN A 73 -40.89 18.47 -48.89
N PRO A 74 -41.24 19.47 -48.02
CA PRO A 74 -40.35 19.93 -46.94
C PRO A 74 -39.89 18.84 -45.96
N GLY A 75 -40.72 17.78 -45.75
CA GLY A 75 -40.33 16.62 -44.90
C GLY A 75 -39.20 15.74 -45.45
N LEU A 76 -39.12 15.65 -46.79
CA LEU A 76 -38.07 14.89 -47.46
C LEU A 76 -36.68 15.58 -47.38
N LEU A 77 -36.64 16.89 -47.34
CA LEU A 77 -35.40 17.65 -47.14
C LEU A 77 -34.71 17.31 -45.80
N ALA A 78 -35.48 17.26 -44.72
CA ALA A 78 -34.96 16.94 -43.39
C ALA A 78 -34.42 15.50 -43.33
N THR A 79 -35.12 14.53 -43.90
CA THR A 79 -34.69 13.13 -43.95
C THR A 79 -33.43 12.95 -44.80
N THR A 80 -33.36 13.60 -45.98
CA THR A 80 -32.20 13.57 -46.87
C THR A 80 -30.96 14.18 -46.18
N PHE A 81 -31.16 15.31 -45.47
CA PHE A 81 -30.10 15.95 -44.71
C PHE A 81 -29.57 15.04 -43.57
N MET A 82 -30.48 14.41 -42.80
CA MET A 82 -30.07 13.50 -41.73
C MET A 82 -29.37 12.28 -42.28
N HIS A 83 -29.79 11.72 -43.43
CA HIS A 83 -29.11 10.65 -44.09
C HIS A 83 -27.70 11.04 -44.57
N ALA A 84 -27.54 12.21 -45.18
CA ALA A 84 -26.27 12.76 -45.59
C ALA A 84 -25.32 12.97 -44.38
N LEU A 85 -25.86 13.50 -43.25
CA LEU A 85 -25.09 13.61 -42.01
C LEU A 85 -24.60 12.26 -41.50
N GLY A 86 -25.45 11.24 -41.51
CA GLY A 86 -25.11 9.89 -41.11
C GLY A 86 -24.00 9.28 -41.99
N GLU A 87 -24.11 9.39 -43.31
CA GLU A 87 -23.10 8.92 -44.28
C GLU A 87 -21.74 9.61 -44.06
N ASN A 88 -21.75 10.93 -43.85
CA ASN A 88 -20.52 11.68 -43.56
C ASN A 88 -19.91 11.31 -42.19
N PHE A 89 -20.75 11.11 -41.15
CA PHE A 89 -20.29 10.68 -39.85
C PHE A 89 -19.64 9.30 -39.90
N LEU A 90 -20.23 8.33 -40.61
CA LEU A 90 -19.65 7.00 -40.83
C LEU A 90 -18.32 7.06 -41.58
N LEU A 91 -18.14 8.05 -42.44
CA LEU A 91 -16.87 8.26 -43.16
C LEU A 91 -15.74 8.71 -42.21
N ILE A 92 -16.05 9.57 -41.25
CA ILE A 92 -15.07 10.11 -40.29
C ILE A 92 -14.80 9.13 -39.14
N LEU A 93 -15.75 8.24 -38.84
CA LEU A 93 -15.71 7.34 -37.69
C LEU A 93 -14.42 6.50 -37.58
N PRO A 94 -13.84 5.90 -38.66
CA PRO A 94 -12.58 5.13 -38.57
C PRO A 94 -11.41 5.99 -38.08
N VAL A 95 -11.32 7.26 -38.52
CA VAL A 95 -10.28 8.20 -38.09
C VAL A 95 -10.44 8.53 -36.62
N LEU A 96 -11.67 8.87 -36.20
CA LEU A 96 -11.99 9.17 -34.80
C LEU A 96 -11.72 7.95 -33.89
N ALA A 97 -12.14 6.76 -34.31
CA ALA A 97 -11.92 5.53 -33.53
C ALA A 97 -10.43 5.23 -33.37
N LEU A 98 -9.65 5.29 -34.47
CA LEU A 98 -8.21 5.05 -34.41
C LEU A 98 -7.51 6.08 -33.51
N THR A 99 -7.78 7.36 -33.74
CA THR A 99 -7.13 8.45 -32.96
C THR A 99 -7.47 8.35 -31.48
N LEU A 100 -8.71 7.99 -31.12
CA LEU A 100 -9.12 7.74 -29.74
C LEU A 100 -8.36 6.57 -29.13
N VAL A 101 -8.31 5.44 -29.82
CA VAL A 101 -7.60 4.23 -29.35
C VAL A 101 -6.11 4.54 -29.16
N VAL A 102 -5.48 5.16 -30.15
CA VAL A 102 -4.07 5.52 -30.08
C VAL A 102 -3.80 6.53 -28.96
N ALA A 103 -4.65 7.55 -28.80
CA ALA A 103 -4.52 8.53 -27.72
C ALA A 103 -4.58 7.88 -26.33
N VAL A 104 -5.52 6.96 -26.13
CA VAL A 104 -5.67 6.23 -24.87
C VAL A 104 -4.45 5.35 -24.62
N LEU A 105 -4.03 4.54 -25.58
CA LEU A 105 -2.89 3.63 -25.44
C LEU A 105 -1.57 4.39 -25.21
N ALA A 106 -1.32 5.45 -26.00
CA ALA A 106 -0.11 6.25 -25.88
C ALA A 106 -0.06 7.02 -24.53
N SER A 107 -1.21 7.50 -24.04
CA SER A 107 -1.28 8.16 -22.73
C SER A 107 -0.97 7.20 -21.58
N GLY A 108 -1.34 5.93 -21.71
CA GLY A 108 -1.02 4.87 -20.75
C GLY A 108 0.42 4.35 -20.83
N ALA A 109 1.10 4.51 -21.97
CA ALA A 109 2.40 3.87 -22.24
C ALA A 109 3.56 4.33 -21.33
N THR A 110 3.54 5.58 -20.85
CA THR A 110 4.60 6.14 -20.00
C THR A 110 4.37 5.95 -18.51
N GLY A 111 3.14 6.18 -18.02
CA GLY A 111 2.81 6.16 -16.58
C GLY A 111 1.78 5.11 -16.19
N GLY A 112 1.26 4.35 -17.14
CA GLY A 112 0.13 3.43 -16.93
C GLY A 112 -1.21 4.16 -16.82
N PHE A 113 -2.28 3.38 -16.81
CA PHE A 113 -3.63 3.89 -16.54
C PHE A 113 -3.80 4.06 -15.03
N LEU A 114 -4.15 5.26 -14.60
CA LEU A 114 -4.24 5.62 -13.20
C LEU A 114 -5.53 6.39 -12.94
N PHE A 115 -6.33 5.85 -12.04
CA PHE A 115 -7.56 6.49 -11.59
C PHE A 115 -7.36 7.00 -10.16
N ALA A 116 -6.87 8.25 -10.03
CA ALA A 116 -6.58 8.86 -8.73
C ALA A 116 -7.66 9.89 -8.39
N ILE A 117 -8.66 9.48 -7.63
CA ILE A 117 -9.77 10.37 -7.19
C ILE A 117 -9.24 11.57 -6.39
N LYS A 118 -8.18 11.37 -5.60
CA LYS A 118 -7.54 12.44 -4.81
C LYS A 118 -6.98 13.58 -5.67
N SER A 119 -6.57 13.33 -6.91
CA SER A 119 -6.02 14.37 -7.79
C SER A 119 -7.08 15.30 -8.38
N VAL A 120 -8.34 14.89 -8.34
CA VAL A 120 -9.52 15.68 -8.81
C VAL A 120 -10.05 16.60 -7.70
N ALA A 121 -9.70 16.35 -6.43
CA ALA A 121 -10.13 17.18 -5.32
C ALA A 121 -9.61 18.63 -5.48
N PRO A 122 -10.45 19.65 -5.23
CA PRO A 122 -10.06 21.04 -5.33
C PRO A 122 -8.94 21.36 -4.33
N ASN A 123 -7.84 21.88 -4.84
CA ASN A 123 -6.69 22.27 -4.03
C ASN A 123 -6.53 23.80 -4.10
N TYR A 124 -7.03 24.48 -3.08
CA TYR A 124 -7.04 25.94 -2.98
C TYR A 124 -5.62 26.54 -2.89
N GLU A 125 -4.60 25.79 -2.44
CA GLU A 125 -3.23 26.27 -2.43
C GLU A 125 -2.66 26.52 -3.83
N LYS A 126 -3.18 25.83 -4.86
CA LYS A 126 -2.78 26.03 -6.26
C LYS A 126 -3.31 27.32 -6.87
N ILE A 127 -4.29 27.96 -6.24
CA ILE A 127 -4.95 29.20 -6.71
C ILE A 127 -4.21 30.46 -6.17
N ASN A 128 -3.27 30.29 -5.27
CA ASN A 128 -2.50 31.43 -4.71
C ASN A 128 -1.65 32.10 -5.83
N PRO A 129 -1.89 33.40 -6.15
CA PRO A 129 -1.21 34.09 -7.24
C PRO A 129 0.29 34.28 -7.00
N LEU A 130 0.73 34.46 -5.73
CA LEU A 130 2.14 34.62 -5.39
C LEU A 130 2.94 33.35 -5.66
N SER A 131 2.39 32.17 -5.31
CA SER A 131 3.02 30.89 -5.62
C SER A 131 2.96 30.57 -7.13
N GLY A 132 1.93 31.06 -7.82
CA GLY A 132 1.80 31.00 -9.28
C GLY A 132 2.93 31.76 -9.99
N PHE A 133 3.19 32.99 -9.55
CA PHE A 133 4.22 33.85 -10.14
C PHE A 133 5.63 33.23 -10.00
N SER A 134 5.99 32.74 -8.81
CA SER A 134 7.28 32.07 -8.60
C SER A 134 7.40 30.76 -9.40
N ARG A 135 6.29 30.10 -9.72
CA ARG A 135 6.27 28.91 -10.58
C ARG A 135 6.51 29.24 -12.04
N ILE A 136 5.97 30.39 -12.52
CA ILE A 136 6.14 30.84 -13.91
C ILE A 136 7.58 31.33 -14.16
N PHE A 137 8.18 32.05 -13.23
CA PHE A 137 9.52 32.63 -13.37
C PHE A 137 10.63 31.80 -12.69
N GLY A 138 10.33 30.60 -12.22
CA GLY A 138 11.29 29.71 -11.60
C GLY A 138 12.24 29.05 -12.62
N THR A 139 13.38 28.54 -12.14
CA THR A 139 14.38 27.84 -12.96
C THR A 139 13.79 26.67 -13.76
N ARG A 140 12.77 26.02 -13.23
CA ARG A 140 12.06 24.95 -13.92
C ARG A 140 11.33 25.44 -15.19
N SER A 141 10.68 26.60 -15.12
CA SER A 141 10.01 27.19 -16.27
C SER A 141 10.98 27.62 -17.35
N MET A 142 12.17 28.08 -16.98
CA MET A 142 13.23 28.40 -17.95
C MET A 142 13.69 27.16 -18.71
N VAL A 143 13.82 26.02 -18.04
CA VAL A 143 14.13 24.74 -18.69
C VAL A 143 13.01 24.30 -19.64
N GLU A 144 11.75 24.43 -19.21
CA GLU A 144 10.59 24.09 -20.07
C GLU A 144 10.51 25.05 -21.28
N LEU A 145 10.79 26.34 -21.10
CA LEU A 145 10.88 27.31 -22.19
C LEU A 145 11.99 26.94 -23.18
N GLY A 146 13.17 26.58 -22.72
CA GLY A 146 14.27 26.14 -23.57
C GLY A 146 13.90 24.92 -24.41
N LYS A 147 13.22 23.94 -23.82
CA LYS A 147 12.69 22.78 -24.55
C LYS A 147 11.62 23.19 -25.57
N ALA A 148 10.71 24.09 -25.22
CA ALA A 148 9.69 24.57 -26.15
C ALA A 148 10.31 25.26 -27.35
N ILE A 149 11.35 26.09 -27.16
CA ILE A 149 12.08 26.74 -28.24
C ILE A 149 12.77 25.69 -29.13
N LEU A 150 13.45 24.70 -28.55
CA LEU A 150 14.09 23.62 -29.30
C LEU A 150 13.10 22.83 -30.18
N LYS A 151 11.94 22.48 -29.63
CA LYS A 151 10.86 21.79 -30.35
C LYS A 151 10.34 22.64 -31.52
N PHE A 152 10.04 23.89 -31.22
CA PHE A 152 9.57 24.84 -32.24
C PHE A 152 10.60 24.99 -33.36
N SER A 153 11.87 25.16 -33.00
CA SER A 153 12.95 25.31 -33.98
C SER A 153 13.11 24.07 -34.87
N LEU A 154 12.99 22.87 -34.28
CA LEU A 154 13.05 21.62 -35.05
C LEU A 154 11.90 21.54 -36.07
N VAL A 155 10.66 21.74 -35.62
CA VAL A 155 9.48 21.69 -36.51
C VAL A 155 9.55 22.79 -37.57
N ALA A 156 9.93 24.02 -37.20
CA ALA A 156 10.09 25.13 -38.12
C ALA A 156 11.18 24.86 -39.18
N THR A 157 12.31 24.25 -38.79
CA THR A 157 13.37 23.86 -39.69
C THR A 157 12.90 22.79 -40.68
N VAL A 158 12.20 21.76 -40.20
CA VAL A 158 11.63 20.72 -41.08
C VAL A 158 10.63 21.33 -42.05
N LEU A 159 9.73 22.16 -41.57
CA LEU A 159 8.76 22.85 -42.43
C LEU A 159 9.43 23.73 -43.46
N TRP A 160 10.44 24.54 -43.06
CA TRP A 160 11.18 25.38 -43.99
C TRP A 160 11.88 24.56 -45.07
N LEU A 161 12.53 23.46 -44.70
CA LEU A 161 13.20 22.56 -45.67
C LEU A 161 12.18 21.92 -46.63
N LEU A 162 11.01 21.52 -46.16
CA LEU A 162 9.96 20.97 -47.02
C LEU A 162 9.43 22.00 -48.00
N VAL A 163 9.07 23.18 -47.52
CA VAL A 163 8.55 24.27 -48.37
C VAL A 163 9.60 24.67 -49.38
N SER A 164 10.86 24.89 -48.96
CA SER A 164 11.95 25.29 -49.89
C SER A 164 12.25 24.25 -50.95
N ARG A 165 12.06 22.96 -50.72
CA ARG A 165 12.19 21.90 -51.72
C ARG A 165 11.01 21.82 -52.68
N GLN A 166 9.83 22.17 -52.23
CA GLN A 166 8.58 22.01 -52.98
C GLN A 166 8.15 23.30 -53.72
N VAL A 167 8.94 24.41 -53.62
CA VAL A 167 8.56 25.67 -54.23
C VAL A 167 8.33 25.54 -55.74
N ASP A 168 9.25 24.88 -56.47
CA ASP A 168 9.12 24.71 -57.90
C ASP A 168 7.93 23.86 -58.31
N GLU A 169 7.64 22.79 -57.54
CA GLU A 169 6.48 21.93 -57.73
C GLU A 169 5.18 22.70 -57.45
N LEU A 170 5.15 23.51 -56.39
CA LEU A 170 4.01 24.40 -56.06
C LEU A 170 3.73 25.39 -57.21
N MET A 171 4.75 25.96 -57.78
CA MET A 171 4.59 26.87 -58.94
C MET A 171 4.11 26.12 -60.18
N ALA A 172 4.54 24.87 -60.39
CA ALA A 172 4.09 24.03 -61.48
C ALA A 172 2.60 23.64 -61.41
N LEU A 173 2.00 23.57 -60.21
CA LEU A 173 0.58 23.28 -60.06
C LEU A 173 -0.34 24.23 -60.82
N GLY A 174 0.06 25.52 -60.89
CA GLY A 174 -0.71 26.53 -61.61
C GLY A 174 -0.74 26.36 -63.13
N GLN A 175 0.14 25.51 -63.66
CA GLN A 175 0.26 25.22 -65.12
C GLN A 175 -0.39 23.88 -65.51
N MET A 176 -0.84 23.10 -64.53
CA MET A 176 -1.46 21.81 -64.72
C MET A 176 -2.98 21.94 -64.89
N SER A 177 -3.59 20.97 -65.56
CA SER A 177 -5.05 20.83 -65.51
C SER A 177 -5.50 20.48 -64.13
N LEU A 178 -6.76 20.80 -63.77
CA LEU A 178 -7.29 20.74 -62.41
C LEU A 178 -7.08 19.38 -61.73
N GLU A 179 -7.37 18.29 -62.42
CA GLU A 179 -7.36 16.93 -61.84
C GLU A 179 -5.93 16.47 -61.45
N PRO A 180 -4.90 16.56 -62.35
CA PRO A 180 -3.51 16.31 -61.98
C PRO A 180 -2.97 17.26 -60.94
N ALA A 181 -3.34 18.55 -60.98
CA ALA A 181 -2.91 19.54 -59.97
C ALA A 181 -3.43 19.19 -58.56
N LEU A 182 -4.69 18.76 -58.43
CA LEU A 182 -5.27 18.30 -57.13
C LEU A 182 -4.56 17.03 -56.62
N ALA A 183 -4.26 16.09 -57.54
CA ALA A 183 -3.56 14.87 -57.15
C ALA A 183 -2.12 15.18 -56.66
N ALA A 184 -1.37 16.03 -57.38
CA ALA A 184 -0.04 16.43 -57.00
C ALA A 184 -0.04 17.22 -55.67
N ALA A 185 -0.93 18.18 -55.51
CA ALA A 185 -1.08 18.92 -54.26
C ALA A 185 -1.41 17.99 -53.04
N GLY A 186 -2.30 17.01 -53.27
CA GLY A 186 -2.62 16.00 -52.25
C GLY A 186 -1.40 15.18 -51.84
N MET A 187 -0.55 14.76 -52.79
CA MET A 187 0.68 14.04 -52.49
C MET A 187 1.69 14.91 -51.74
N MET A 188 1.87 16.17 -52.14
CA MET A 188 2.77 17.12 -51.46
C MET A 188 2.33 17.38 -50.02
N ILE A 189 1.05 17.57 -49.80
CA ILE A 189 0.48 17.73 -48.44
C ILE A 189 0.71 16.45 -47.61
N GLY A 190 0.44 15.28 -48.18
CA GLY A 190 0.65 13.98 -47.51
C GLY A 190 2.10 13.72 -47.12
N GLU A 191 3.02 14.01 -48.03
CA GLU A 191 4.48 13.90 -47.79
C GLU A 191 4.91 14.86 -46.68
N SER A 192 4.53 16.12 -46.78
CA SER A 192 4.84 17.14 -45.79
C SER A 192 4.30 16.78 -44.40
N ALA A 193 3.08 16.32 -44.34
CA ALA A 193 2.45 15.88 -43.08
C ALA A 193 3.18 14.66 -42.48
N MET A 194 3.67 13.73 -43.30
CA MET A 194 4.45 12.59 -42.83
C MET A 194 5.82 13.02 -42.26
N TRP A 195 6.57 13.91 -42.92
CA TRP A 195 7.82 14.42 -42.40
C TRP A 195 7.65 15.23 -41.11
N LEU A 196 6.60 16.06 -41.02
CA LEU A 196 6.26 16.79 -39.79
C LEU A 196 5.88 15.82 -38.66
N SER A 197 5.12 14.76 -38.97
CA SER A 197 4.79 13.72 -37.99
C SER A 197 6.04 12.99 -37.49
N LEU A 198 6.99 12.72 -38.35
CA LEU A 198 8.28 12.11 -37.99
C LEU A 198 9.09 13.01 -37.06
N SER A 199 9.08 14.34 -37.30
CA SER A 199 9.70 15.29 -36.36
C SER A 199 9.12 15.25 -34.97
N LEU A 200 7.79 15.11 -34.85
CA LEU A 200 7.13 14.93 -33.56
C LEU A 200 7.52 13.61 -32.86
N LEU A 201 7.75 12.55 -33.64
CA LEU A 201 8.25 11.28 -33.07
C LEU A 201 9.64 11.46 -32.47
N ILE A 202 10.55 12.16 -33.15
CA ILE A 202 11.89 12.46 -32.61
C ILE A 202 11.78 13.21 -31.28
N ILE A 203 10.91 14.22 -31.22
CA ILE A 203 10.65 14.98 -29.99
C ILE A 203 10.15 14.05 -28.88
N ALA A 204 9.20 13.18 -29.18
CA ALA A 204 8.65 12.24 -28.22
C ALA A 204 9.69 11.22 -27.73
N MET A 205 10.56 10.73 -28.60
CA MET A 205 11.66 9.81 -28.27
C MET A 205 12.66 10.44 -27.30
N ILE A 206 12.88 11.73 -27.37
CA ILE A 206 13.75 12.46 -26.43
C ILE A 206 13.00 12.80 -25.14
N ASP A 207 11.73 13.20 -25.24
CA ASP A 207 10.93 13.62 -24.07
C ASP A 207 10.65 12.46 -23.12
N VAL A 208 10.33 11.26 -23.61
CA VAL A 208 9.97 10.11 -22.75
C VAL A 208 11.08 9.73 -21.77
N PRO A 209 12.35 9.50 -22.17
CA PRO A 209 13.44 9.24 -21.23
C PRO A 209 13.67 10.40 -20.27
N TYR A 210 13.59 11.63 -20.76
CA TYR A 210 13.76 12.82 -19.94
C TYR A 210 12.67 12.90 -18.84
N GLN A 211 11.42 12.67 -19.17
CA GLN A 211 10.33 12.68 -18.19
C GLN A 211 10.49 11.57 -17.14
N ARG A 212 10.92 10.38 -17.54
CA ARG A 212 11.25 9.28 -16.61
C ARG A 212 12.39 9.65 -15.67
N PHE A 213 13.47 10.18 -16.21
CA PHE A 213 14.62 10.64 -15.42
C PHE A 213 14.22 11.74 -14.43
N SER A 214 13.52 12.76 -14.92
CA SER A 214 13.02 13.89 -14.11
C SER A 214 12.08 13.43 -13.01
N PHE A 215 11.20 12.46 -13.30
CA PHE A 215 10.31 11.86 -12.30
C PHE A 215 11.10 11.12 -11.23
N ASN A 216 12.02 10.25 -11.61
CA ASN A 216 12.87 9.52 -10.67
C ASN A 216 13.67 10.48 -9.77
N LYS A 217 14.25 11.53 -10.36
CA LYS A 217 14.98 12.55 -9.59
C LYS A 217 14.09 13.27 -8.57
N ARG A 218 12.84 13.56 -8.91
CA ARG A 218 11.88 14.16 -7.96
C ARG A 218 11.48 13.20 -6.83
N MET A 219 11.47 11.90 -7.10
CA MET A 219 11.11 10.86 -6.13
C MET A 219 12.29 10.43 -5.25
N MET A 220 13.51 10.92 -5.50
CA MET A 220 14.66 10.63 -4.63
C MET A 220 14.40 11.07 -3.19
N MET A 221 14.92 10.29 -2.27
CA MET A 221 14.72 10.44 -0.83
C MET A 221 16.03 10.82 -0.13
N THR A 222 15.91 11.42 1.04
CA THR A 222 17.07 11.57 1.93
C THR A 222 17.33 10.27 2.69
N LYS A 223 18.56 10.03 3.16
CA LYS A 223 18.90 8.87 4.01
C LYS A 223 17.98 8.74 5.24
N GLN A 224 17.59 9.88 5.80
CA GLN A 224 16.70 9.90 6.96
C GLN A 224 15.28 9.43 6.59
N GLN A 225 14.73 9.90 5.46
CA GLN A 225 13.41 9.47 4.97
C GLN A 225 13.36 7.96 4.71
N VAL A 226 14.41 7.39 4.08
CA VAL A 226 14.50 5.94 3.85
C VAL A 226 14.53 5.17 5.18
N LYS A 227 15.34 5.64 6.15
CA LYS A 227 15.44 5.02 7.48
C LYS A 227 14.11 5.06 8.24
N ASP A 228 13.41 6.18 8.17
CA ASP A 228 12.11 6.33 8.85
C ASP A 228 11.03 5.47 8.19
N GLU A 229 11.03 5.38 6.85
CA GLU A 229 10.11 4.51 6.12
C GLU A 229 10.39 3.01 6.37
N MET A 230 11.66 2.61 6.51
CA MET A 230 12.03 1.25 6.92
C MET A 230 11.53 0.92 8.33
N LYS A 231 11.71 1.85 9.30
CA LYS A 231 11.17 1.69 10.65
C LYS A 231 9.64 1.55 10.67
N ASP A 232 8.96 2.28 9.81
CA ASP A 232 7.50 2.19 9.68
C ASP A 232 7.04 0.87 9.05
N MET A 233 7.85 0.27 8.16
CA MET A 233 7.56 -1.04 7.54
C MET A 233 7.83 -2.22 8.48
N GLU A 234 8.94 -2.19 9.20
CA GLU A 234 9.32 -3.25 10.14
C GLU A 234 8.52 -3.20 11.45
N GLY A 235 7.81 -2.08 11.69
CA GLY A 235 7.20 -1.72 12.96
C GLY A 235 8.28 -1.32 13.97
N ARG A 236 8.02 -0.29 14.75
CA ARG A 236 8.97 0.19 15.77
C ARG A 236 9.22 -0.91 16.80
N PRO A 237 10.45 -1.43 16.94
CA PRO A 237 10.74 -2.52 17.88
C PRO A 237 10.36 -2.13 19.31
N GLU A 238 10.47 -0.84 19.66
CA GLU A 238 10.07 -0.26 20.93
C GLU A 238 8.57 -0.43 21.21
N VAL A 239 7.72 -0.21 20.18
CA VAL A 239 6.26 -0.38 20.31
C VAL A 239 5.90 -1.85 20.51
N LYS A 240 6.57 -2.77 19.78
CA LYS A 240 6.37 -4.22 19.98
C LYS A 240 6.81 -4.65 21.38
N ALA A 241 7.93 -4.10 21.88
CA ALA A 241 8.40 -4.37 23.22
C ALA A 241 7.43 -3.83 24.28
N ALA A 242 6.93 -2.61 24.12
CA ALA A 242 5.95 -1.99 25.02
C ALA A 242 4.62 -2.77 25.03
N ILE A 243 4.14 -3.22 23.87
CA ILE A 243 2.93 -4.05 23.79
C ILE A 243 3.12 -5.38 24.53
N ARG A 244 4.27 -6.07 24.34
CA ARG A 244 4.57 -7.33 25.05
C ARG A 244 4.69 -7.13 26.56
N ALA A 245 5.33 -6.02 26.99
CA ALA A 245 5.42 -5.68 28.42
C ALA A 245 4.04 -5.47 29.03
N ARG A 246 3.17 -4.73 28.34
CA ARG A 246 1.80 -4.48 28.80
C ARG A 246 0.94 -5.76 28.84
N GLN A 247 1.11 -6.62 27.85
CA GLN A 247 0.41 -7.93 27.82
C GLN A 247 0.84 -8.80 29.02
N ARG A 248 2.16 -8.85 29.36
CA ARG A 248 2.65 -9.58 30.54
C ARG A 248 2.09 -8.98 31.83
N GLU A 249 2.09 -7.66 31.96
CA GLU A 249 1.56 -6.97 33.12
C GLU A 249 0.07 -7.30 33.35
N MET A 250 -0.73 -7.26 32.28
CA MET A 250 -2.16 -7.63 32.33
C MET A 250 -2.35 -9.11 32.69
N ALA A 251 -1.55 -10.02 32.13
CA ALA A 251 -1.60 -11.45 32.46
C ALA A 251 -1.29 -11.68 33.95
N ASN A 252 -0.21 -11.07 34.45
CA ASN A 252 0.18 -11.15 35.86
C ASN A 252 -0.89 -10.57 36.80
N ALA A 253 -1.50 -9.43 36.41
CA ALA A 253 -2.58 -8.85 37.22
C ALA A 253 -3.80 -9.78 37.31
N ARG A 254 -4.19 -10.42 36.21
CA ARG A 254 -5.31 -11.44 36.20
C ARG A 254 -4.94 -12.65 37.03
N MET A 255 -3.71 -13.14 36.94
CA MET A 255 -3.25 -14.28 37.73
C MET A 255 -3.32 -13.99 39.23
N ILE A 256 -2.89 -12.80 39.68
CA ILE A 256 -2.97 -12.41 41.09
C ILE A 256 -4.41 -12.33 41.56
N GLN A 257 -5.33 -11.79 40.76
CA GLN A 257 -6.78 -11.75 41.11
C GLN A 257 -7.38 -13.13 41.36
N LYS A 258 -6.82 -14.20 40.76
CA LYS A 258 -7.28 -15.57 41.02
C LYS A 258 -6.84 -16.13 42.37
N VAL A 259 -5.87 -15.49 43.05
CA VAL A 259 -5.40 -15.94 44.39
C VAL A 259 -6.51 -15.88 45.38
N LYS A 260 -7.45 -14.97 45.29
CA LYS A 260 -8.65 -14.89 46.20
C LYS A 260 -9.52 -16.14 46.17
N ASP A 261 -9.46 -16.90 45.06
CA ASP A 261 -10.28 -18.13 44.86
C ASP A 261 -9.48 -19.39 45.23
N ALA A 262 -8.27 -19.23 45.84
CA ALA A 262 -7.44 -20.35 46.27
C ALA A 262 -7.79 -20.80 47.70
N ASP A 263 -7.67 -22.08 47.95
CA ASP A 263 -7.90 -22.69 49.28
C ASP A 263 -6.61 -22.73 50.13
N VAL A 264 -5.45 -22.76 49.47
CA VAL A 264 -4.15 -22.77 50.16
C VAL A 264 -3.05 -22.15 49.28
N VAL A 265 -2.12 -21.44 49.87
CA VAL A 265 -0.89 -20.98 49.22
C VAL A 265 0.30 -21.73 49.82
N ILE A 266 0.98 -22.52 48.97
CA ILE A 266 2.18 -23.25 49.37
C ILE A 266 3.39 -22.36 49.06
N THR A 267 4.24 -22.14 50.05
CA THR A 267 5.34 -21.19 50.01
C THR A 267 6.70 -21.81 50.20
N ASN A 268 7.69 -21.32 49.45
CA ASN A 268 9.06 -21.30 49.87
C ASN A 268 9.33 -19.85 50.35
N PRO A 269 9.57 -19.61 51.66
CA PRO A 269 9.33 -18.33 52.30
C PRO A 269 9.83 -17.09 51.59
N GLU A 270 10.92 -17.17 50.84
CA GLU A 270 11.52 -15.99 50.18
C GLU A 270 11.41 -16.03 48.65
N HIS A 271 11.32 -17.20 48.02
CA HIS A 271 11.53 -17.34 46.61
C HIS A 271 10.29 -17.76 45.79
N PHE A 272 9.42 -18.62 46.30
CA PHE A 272 8.32 -19.16 45.54
C PHE A 272 7.00 -19.16 46.33
N ALA A 273 5.91 -18.85 45.60
CA ALA A 273 4.56 -19.02 46.12
C ALA A 273 3.67 -19.61 45.02
N VAL A 274 2.84 -20.60 45.42
CA VAL A 274 1.93 -21.31 44.52
C VAL A 274 0.57 -21.38 45.18
N ALA A 275 -0.47 -20.81 44.57
CA ALA A 275 -1.83 -20.83 45.00
C ALA A 275 -2.57 -22.01 44.34
N LEU A 276 -3.19 -22.85 45.15
CA LEU A 276 -3.96 -24.02 44.72
C LEU A 276 -5.42 -23.91 45.13
N SER A 277 -6.31 -24.35 44.26
CA SER A 277 -7.70 -24.58 44.56
C SER A 277 -8.03 -26.07 44.47
N TYR A 278 -8.88 -26.54 45.39
CA TYR A 278 -9.33 -27.93 45.47
C TYR A 278 -10.79 -27.98 45.83
N ASP A 279 -11.60 -28.58 45.00
CA ASP A 279 -13.00 -28.86 45.27
C ASP A 279 -13.17 -30.26 45.89
N PRO A 280 -13.47 -30.37 47.17
CA PRO A 280 -13.64 -31.67 47.83
C PRO A 280 -14.88 -32.44 47.39
N THR A 281 -15.82 -31.79 46.68
CA THR A 281 -17.05 -32.42 46.18
C THR A 281 -16.89 -32.94 44.74
N GLY A 282 -15.81 -32.55 44.04
CA GLY A 282 -15.50 -32.99 42.71
C GLY A 282 -14.49 -34.13 42.64
N ASP A 283 -14.53 -34.91 41.57
CA ASP A 283 -13.54 -35.98 41.30
C ASP A 283 -12.20 -35.42 40.75
N GLY A 284 -11.97 -34.10 40.81
CA GLY A 284 -10.84 -33.41 40.17
C GLY A 284 -9.59 -33.32 41.06
N ALA A 285 -8.43 -33.32 40.43
CA ALA A 285 -7.17 -32.99 41.08
C ALA A 285 -7.10 -31.50 41.44
N PRO A 286 -6.33 -31.12 42.48
CA PRO A 286 -6.09 -29.70 42.78
C PRO A 286 -5.54 -28.95 41.58
N ILE A 287 -6.04 -27.74 41.37
CA ILE A 287 -5.66 -26.88 40.24
C ILE A 287 -4.76 -25.74 40.72
N LEU A 288 -3.72 -25.45 39.97
CA LEU A 288 -2.81 -24.34 40.23
C LEU A 288 -3.42 -23.07 39.64
N LEU A 289 -3.86 -22.14 40.50
CA LEU A 289 -4.45 -20.85 40.07
C LEU A 289 -3.42 -19.76 39.79
N ALA A 290 -2.39 -19.68 40.65
CA ALA A 290 -1.34 -18.69 40.52
C ALA A 290 0.00 -19.24 41.01
N LYS A 291 1.08 -18.81 40.34
CA LYS A 291 2.45 -19.10 40.76
C LYS A 291 3.37 -17.90 40.53
N GLY A 292 4.36 -17.75 41.38
CA GLY A 292 5.31 -16.66 41.26
C GLY A 292 6.62 -16.96 41.91
N SER A 293 7.68 -16.32 41.42
CA SER A 293 8.99 -16.26 42.06
C SER A 293 9.26 -14.84 42.57
N ASP A 294 10.08 -14.73 43.59
CA ASP A 294 10.61 -13.52 44.18
C ASP A 294 9.54 -12.42 44.38
N HIS A 295 9.58 -11.38 43.58
CA HIS A 295 8.62 -10.25 43.63
C HIS A 295 7.16 -10.70 43.43
N MET A 296 6.95 -11.62 42.48
CA MET A 296 5.63 -12.14 42.20
C MET A 296 5.14 -13.04 43.35
N ALA A 297 6.04 -13.84 43.92
CA ALA A 297 5.72 -14.65 45.13
C ALA A 297 5.34 -13.76 46.32
N ALA A 298 6.03 -12.61 46.49
CA ALA A 298 5.67 -11.64 47.51
C ALA A 298 4.25 -11.10 47.32
N ARG A 299 3.87 -10.73 46.08
CA ARG A 299 2.52 -10.25 45.76
C ARG A 299 1.44 -11.32 45.96
N ILE A 300 1.72 -12.58 45.60
CA ILE A 300 0.78 -13.70 45.86
C ILE A 300 0.55 -13.88 47.35
N ARG A 301 1.59 -13.79 48.18
CA ARG A 301 1.48 -13.90 49.65
C ARG A 301 0.71 -12.73 50.24
N GLU A 302 0.95 -11.51 49.77
CA GLU A 302 0.20 -10.34 50.20
C GLU A 302 -1.29 -10.46 49.89
N GLU A 303 -1.63 -10.90 48.68
CA GLU A 303 -3.01 -11.10 48.26
C GLU A 303 -3.69 -12.23 49.04
N ALA A 304 -2.96 -13.34 49.29
CA ALA A 304 -3.42 -14.42 50.13
C ALA A 304 -3.74 -13.95 51.57
N GLN A 305 -2.85 -13.13 52.13
CA GLN A 305 -3.05 -12.56 53.46
C GLN A 305 -4.25 -11.60 53.56
N LEU A 306 -4.45 -10.77 52.52
CA LEU A 306 -5.59 -9.84 52.42
C LEU A 306 -6.92 -10.60 52.35
N HIS A 307 -6.96 -11.77 51.73
CA HIS A 307 -8.14 -12.58 51.58
C HIS A 307 -8.30 -13.69 52.65
N GLY A 308 -7.40 -13.75 53.64
CA GLY A 308 -7.45 -14.73 54.73
C GLY A 308 -7.14 -16.18 54.29
N ILE A 309 -6.41 -16.35 53.19
CA ILE A 309 -6.04 -17.66 52.65
C ILE A 309 -4.85 -18.20 53.46
N GLU A 310 -4.94 -19.45 53.90
CA GLU A 310 -3.91 -20.08 54.72
C GLU A 310 -2.65 -20.33 53.93
N MET A 311 -1.51 -19.95 54.51
CA MET A 311 -0.18 -20.08 53.90
C MET A 311 0.60 -21.23 54.54
N PHE A 312 0.98 -22.23 53.77
CA PHE A 312 1.75 -23.37 54.23
C PHE A 312 3.19 -23.35 53.71
N ALA A 313 4.15 -23.26 54.59
CA ALA A 313 5.57 -23.28 54.24
C ALA A 313 6.05 -24.72 53.97
N ALA A 314 6.33 -25.03 52.71
CA ALA A 314 6.89 -26.31 52.27
C ALA A 314 7.82 -26.07 51.07
N PRO A 315 9.07 -25.66 51.30
CA PRO A 315 9.97 -25.24 50.24
C PRO A 315 10.18 -26.27 49.09
N PRO A 316 10.39 -27.56 49.35
CA PRO A 316 10.52 -28.54 48.29
C PRO A 316 9.24 -28.69 47.44
N LEU A 317 8.09 -28.66 48.06
CA LEU A 317 6.80 -28.80 47.38
C LEU A 317 6.44 -27.54 46.55
N ALA A 318 6.70 -26.37 47.11
CA ALA A 318 6.49 -25.12 46.38
C ALA A 318 7.32 -25.02 45.07
N ARG A 319 8.59 -25.44 45.14
CA ARG A 319 9.47 -25.52 43.95
C ARG A 319 8.96 -26.57 42.97
N ALA A 320 8.63 -27.78 43.41
CA ALA A 320 8.11 -28.83 42.57
C ALA A 320 6.87 -28.33 41.76
N LEU A 321 5.92 -27.78 42.46
CA LEU A 321 4.70 -27.23 41.84
C LEU A 321 4.98 -26.09 40.86
N TYR A 322 5.86 -25.16 41.25
CA TYR A 322 6.24 -24.02 40.41
C TYR A 322 6.84 -24.45 39.07
N PHE A 323 7.78 -25.41 39.04
CA PHE A 323 8.47 -25.83 37.85
C PHE A 323 7.70 -26.86 37.01
N THR A 324 6.83 -27.66 37.60
CA THR A 324 6.14 -28.77 36.89
C THR A 324 4.72 -28.43 36.45
N THR A 325 4.06 -27.47 37.07
CA THR A 325 2.63 -27.18 36.82
C THR A 325 2.48 -25.82 36.16
N LYS A 326 1.62 -25.72 35.13
CA LYS A 326 1.24 -24.46 34.52
C LYS A 326 0.00 -23.88 35.21
N GLU A 327 -0.22 -22.58 35.05
CA GLU A 327 -1.44 -21.92 35.54
C GLU A 327 -2.69 -22.54 34.92
N ASP A 328 -3.77 -22.62 35.70
CA ASP A 328 -5.04 -23.22 35.34
C ASP A 328 -4.99 -24.71 34.97
N GLN A 329 -3.93 -25.41 35.38
CA GLN A 329 -3.75 -26.83 35.11
C GLN A 329 -3.78 -27.64 36.42
N PRO A 330 -4.24 -28.91 36.35
CA PRO A 330 -4.12 -29.82 37.47
C PRO A 330 -2.68 -30.11 37.79
N ILE A 331 -2.37 -30.35 39.07
CA ILE A 331 -1.05 -30.74 39.54
C ILE A 331 -0.69 -32.15 39.03
N PRO A 332 0.59 -32.49 38.88
CA PRO A 332 1.03 -33.85 38.52
C PRO A 332 0.61 -34.91 39.59
N GLU A 333 0.25 -36.10 39.12
CA GLU A 333 -0.16 -37.21 39.97
C GLU A 333 0.86 -37.54 41.07
N SER A 334 2.14 -37.47 40.76
CA SER A 334 3.23 -37.71 41.69
C SER A 334 3.28 -36.75 42.88
N LEU A 335 2.59 -35.60 42.83
CA LEU A 335 2.49 -34.63 43.90
C LEU A 335 1.17 -34.70 44.65
N TYR A 336 0.21 -35.55 44.23
CA TYR A 336 -1.13 -35.63 44.85
C TYR A 336 -1.05 -35.94 46.35
N LEU A 337 -0.27 -36.91 46.76
CA LEU A 337 -0.14 -37.29 48.18
C LEU A 337 0.43 -36.15 49.03
N ALA A 338 1.45 -35.47 48.53
CA ALA A 338 2.09 -34.36 49.23
C ALA A 338 1.16 -33.15 49.36
N VAL A 339 0.38 -32.84 48.31
CA VAL A 339 -0.58 -31.73 48.30
C VAL A 339 -1.80 -32.07 49.13
N ALA A 340 -2.32 -33.32 49.06
CA ALA A 340 -3.45 -33.76 49.87
C ALA A 340 -3.18 -33.65 51.38
N GLN A 341 -1.94 -33.98 51.83
CA GLN A 341 -1.53 -33.80 53.21
C GLN A 341 -1.62 -32.33 53.66
N VAL A 342 -1.21 -31.39 52.78
CA VAL A 342 -1.26 -29.97 53.08
C VAL A 342 -2.71 -29.47 53.12
N ILE A 343 -3.53 -29.85 52.12
CA ILE A 343 -4.93 -29.45 52.04
C ILE A 343 -5.74 -30.01 53.25
N ALA A 344 -5.54 -31.27 53.59
CA ALA A 344 -6.20 -31.88 54.77
C ALA A 344 -5.82 -31.16 56.05
N TYR A 345 -4.56 -30.76 56.23
CA TYR A 345 -4.13 -29.94 57.34
C TYR A 345 -4.78 -28.58 57.38
N VAL A 346 -4.81 -27.85 56.25
CA VAL A 346 -5.42 -26.54 56.15
C VAL A 346 -6.93 -26.59 56.48
N PHE A 347 -7.64 -27.54 55.91
CA PHE A 347 -9.07 -27.74 56.24
C PHE A 347 -9.30 -28.14 57.71
N SER A 348 -8.39 -28.93 58.32
CA SER A 348 -8.46 -29.22 59.72
C SER A 348 -8.30 -28.01 60.65
N LEU A 349 -7.54 -27.00 60.20
CA LEU A 349 -7.39 -25.71 60.89
C LEU A 349 -8.69 -24.89 60.88
N ALA A 350 -9.40 -24.94 59.74
CA ALA A 350 -10.70 -24.26 59.60
C ALA A 350 -11.83 -24.89 60.40
N ASP A 351 -11.75 -26.20 60.75
CA ASP A 351 -12.78 -26.99 61.43
C ASP A 351 -12.49 -27.22 62.93
N VAL A 352 -11.53 -26.47 63.52
CA VAL A 352 -11.16 -26.60 64.92
C VAL A 352 -12.33 -26.17 65.85
N ARG A 353 -13.02 -27.14 66.43
CA ARG A 353 -14.00 -26.89 67.49
C ARG A 353 -13.31 -26.64 68.85
N PRO A 354 -13.83 -25.76 69.68
CA PRO A 354 -13.27 -25.52 71.00
C PRO A 354 -13.09 -26.83 71.78
N GLY A 355 -11.83 -27.22 72.04
CA GLY A 355 -11.51 -28.45 72.81
C GLY A 355 -10.85 -29.59 71.99
N THR A 356 -10.76 -29.48 70.73
CA THR A 356 -10.03 -30.47 69.87
C THR A 356 -8.61 -29.99 69.55
N ALA A 357 -7.59 -30.83 69.80
CA ALA A 357 -6.23 -30.49 69.43
C ALA A 357 -6.10 -30.48 67.89
N PRO A 358 -5.43 -29.45 67.28
CA PRO A 358 -5.19 -29.40 65.84
C PRO A 358 -4.34 -30.56 65.39
N MET A 359 -4.51 -31.01 64.14
CA MET A 359 -3.65 -32.05 63.52
C MET A 359 -2.19 -31.59 63.56
N PRO A 360 -1.24 -32.50 63.79
CA PRO A 360 0.19 -32.17 63.74
C PRO A 360 0.54 -31.67 62.33
N LYS A 361 1.41 -30.65 62.22
CA LYS A 361 1.83 -30.05 60.96
C LYS A 361 2.54 -31.12 60.08
N PRO A 362 2.04 -31.46 58.90
CA PRO A 362 2.60 -32.46 58.06
C PRO A 362 3.95 -32.04 57.45
N THR A 363 4.80 -33.00 57.14
CA THR A 363 6.02 -32.82 56.37
C THR A 363 5.81 -33.49 55.01
N PRO A 364 5.30 -32.79 54.00
CA PRO A 364 4.96 -33.39 52.69
C PRO A 364 6.23 -33.89 52.01
N LYS A 365 6.28 -35.16 51.65
CA LYS A 365 7.41 -35.79 50.96
C LYS A 365 7.24 -35.58 49.45
N VAL A 366 8.21 -34.94 48.83
CA VAL A 366 8.25 -34.77 47.38
C VAL A 366 9.11 -35.89 46.77
N PRO A 367 8.65 -36.54 45.68
CA PRO A 367 9.43 -37.57 45.00
C PRO A 367 10.81 -37.03 44.57
N ALA A 368 11.84 -37.90 44.64
CA ALA A 368 13.21 -37.51 44.26
C ALA A 368 13.34 -37.00 42.83
N SER A 369 12.50 -37.51 41.93
CA SER A 369 12.43 -37.04 40.52
C SER A 369 11.86 -35.60 40.33
N MET A 370 11.33 -35.00 41.40
CA MET A 370 10.74 -33.66 41.42
C MET A 370 11.34 -32.73 42.47
N LEU A 371 12.50 -33.07 42.99
CA LEU A 371 13.27 -32.19 43.84
C LEU A 371 14.05 -31.20 43.02
N PHE A 372 13.55 -29.97 42.97
CA PHE A 372 14.24 -28.87 42.27
C PHE A 372 14.98 -27.97 43.25
N ASP A 373 16.13 -27.46 42.80
CA ASP A 373 16.85 -26.37 43.47
C ASP A 373 16.18 -25.00 43.20
N ALA A 374 16.77 -23.92 43.67
CA ALA A 374 16.25 -22.57 43.45
C ALA A 374 16.29 -22.16 41.97
N ASP A 375 17.17 -22.72 41.18
CA ASP A 375 17.36 -22.41 39.75
C ASP A 375 16.57 -23.34 38.82
N GLY A 376 15.77 -24.25 39.37
CA GLY A 376 14.94 -25.20 38.59
C GLY A 376 15.69 -26.40 38.04
N LYS A 377 16.91 -26.66 38.51
CA LYS A 377 17.63 -27.89 38.20
C LYS A 377 17.21 -28.99 39.15
N LEU A 378 17.05 -30.22 38.65
CA LEU A 378 16.84 -31.38 39.52
C LEU A 378 18.02 -31.53 40.48
N ALA A 379 17.73 -31.57 41.78
CA ALA A 379 18.74 -31.77 42.78
C ALA A 379 19.40 -33.14 42.52
N SER A 380 20.65 -33.15 42.02
CA SER A 380 21.43 -34.37 41.86
C SER A 380 21.62 -34.96 43.24
N HIS A 381 21.35 -36.27 43.39
CA HIS A 381 21.73 -37.00 44.59
C HIS A 381 23.24 -36.83 44.83
N SER A 382 23.61 -35.97 45.75
CA SER A 382 24.88 -36.05 46.40
C SER A 382 24.79 -37.29 47.31
N THR A 383 25.27 -38.41 46.78
CA THR A 383 25.62 -39.59 47.61
C THR A 383 26.69 -39.14 48.56
N ALA A 384 26.30 -39.07 49.86
CA ALA A 384 27.22 -39.19 50.98
C ALA A 384 27.12 -40.58 51.52
#